data_a8572365779b8659c58be70b9663f302
#
_entry.id   a8572365779b8659c58be70b9663f302
#
_cell.length_a   1.000
_cell.length_b   1.000
_cell.length_c   1.000
_cell.angle_alpha   90.00
_cell.angle_beta   90.00
_cell.angle_gamma   90.00
#
_symmetry.space_group_name_H-M   'P 1'
#
loop_
_entity.id
_entity.type
_entity.pdbx_description
1 polymer ?
#
loop_
_entity_poly.entity_id
_entity_poly.type
_entity_poly.pdbx_seq_one_letter_code
_entity_poly.pdbx_strand_id
1 'polypeptide(L)'
;MHKVTVVGAVNIDICGKPENKFVPCDSNVGSVTHTIGGVGFNVARNLALLGADVSFIAAIGNDTYTKEIEKEAEKYSIDISKCLRVSNMPNSTYLFVTDENGDMLAAVNDMRITRKLGKEYFESVLPFINKSDAVVIDANLESEILEYICERVSVPIYADAVSACKAPRLKSCFGHLSMLKPNSIEAEILTGIDVKDFVSAQKAAEILVDEYSVKSVFITLGKTGALAYDGKTLVKRAALTEKLVNTAGAGDAFFACCVFALLSKKSLKECCDLALRGAACVCACETAVNVNLKTDISA
;
A
#
# COMPACT_ATOMS: atom_id res chain seq x y z
N MET A 1 -6.78 -7.54 20.19
CA MET A 1 -6.58 -6.50 19.16
C MET A 1 -5.16 -6.68 18.63
N HIS A 2 -4.96 -6.77 17.30
CA HIS A 2 -3.63 -6.97 16.71
C HIS A 2 -2.86 -5.65 16.72
N LYS A 3 -1.61 -5.67 17.17
CA LYS A 3 -0.69 -4.54 17.10
C LYS A 3 0.09 -4.60 15.80
N VAL A 4 -0.04 -3.60 14.96
CA VAL A 4 0.62 -3.56 13.65
C VAL A 4 1.42 -2.27 13.51
N THR A 5 2.71 -2.39 13.24
CA THR A 5 3.51 -1.24 12.82
C THR A 5 3.56 -1.18 11.30
N VAL A 6 3.13 -0.08 10.73
CA VAL A 6 3.24 0.20 9.30
C VAL A 6 4.40 1.16 9.07
N VAL A 7 5.37 0.75 8.28
CA VAL A 7 6.55 1.54 7.90
C VAL A 7 6.45 1.86 6.41
N GLY A 8 6.24 3.11 6.08
CA GLY A 8 6.01 3.49 4.69
C GLY A 8 5.95 4.99 4.46
N ALA A 9 5.26 5.41 3.41
CA ALA A 9 5.11 6.82 3.09
C ALA A 9 3.70 7.34 3.34
N VAL A 10 3.64 8.63 3.73
CA VAL A 10 2.46 9.48 3.66
C VAL A 10 2.70 10.56 2.61
N ASN A 11 1.75 10.80 1.74
CA ASN A 11 1.84 11.78 0.66
C ASN A 11 0.70 12.79 0.73
N ILE A 12 0.95 13.96 0.18
CA ILE A 12 -0.09 14.90 -0.24
C ILE A 12 -0.35 14.63 -1.72
N ASP A 13 -1.50 14.03 -2.03
CA ASP A 13 -1.91 13.74 -3.40
C ASP A 13 -2.69 14.94 -3.93
N ILE A 14 -2.12 15.65 -4.91
CA ILE A 14 -2.69 16.87 -5.52
C ILE A 14 -3.15 16.51 -6.93
N CYS A 15 -4.44 16.69 -7.19
CA CYS A 15 -5.07 16.42 -8.48
C CYS A 15 -5.52 17.71 -9.14
N GLY A 16 -5.04 17.97 -10.37
CA GLY A 16 -5.58 18.97 -11.27
C GLY A 16 -6.50 18.31 -12.31
N LYS A 17 -7.78 18.70 -12.35
CA LYS A 17 -8.75 18.20 -13.33
C LYS A 17 -9.34 19.37 -14.14
N PRO A 18 -9.18 19.39 -15.48
CA PRO A 18 -9.78 20.42 -16.33
C PRO A 18 -11.29 20.24 -16.42
N GLU A 19 -12.01 21.34 -16.61
CA GLU A 19 -13.46 21.34 -16.86
C GLU A 19 -13.81 20.88 -18.28
N ASN A 20 -12.91 21.16 -19.23
CA ASN A 20 -13.07 20.86 -20.63
C ASN A 20 -11.90 19.99 -21.11
N LYS A 21 -11.92 19.60 -22.39
CA LYS A 21 -10.83 18.85 -23.01
C LYS A 21 -9.49 19.52 -22.74
N PHE A 22 -8.55 18.73 -22.21
CA PHE A 22 -7.22 19.19 -21.87
C PHE A 22 -6.45 19.70 -23.09
N VAL A 23 -5.90 20.90 -23.00
CA VAL A 23 -5.06 21.53 -24.02
C VAL A 23 -3.61 21.56 -23.52
N PRO A 24 -2.70 20.78 -24.13
CA PRO A 24 -1.28 20.80 -23.76
C PRO A 24 -0.64 22.19 -24.00
N CYS A 25 0.30 22.57 -23.14
CA CYS A 25 1.04 23.84 -23.23
C CYS A 25 0.16 25.09 -23.08
N ASP A 26 -1.03 24.98 -22.48
CA ASP A 26 -1.92 26.10 -22.21
C ASP A 26 -2.44 26.05 -20.76
N SER A 27 -3.06 27.18 -20.32
CA SER A 27 -3.73 27.27 -19.02
C SER A 27 -5.14 26.70 -19.13
N ASN A 28 -5.35 25.54 -18.53
CA ASN A 28 -6.65 24.86 -18.52
C ASN A 28 -7.46 25.29 -17.28
N VAL A 29 -8.63 25.86 -17.49
CA VAL A 29 -9.59 26.14 -16.40
C VAL A 29 -10.08 24.81 -15.82
N GLY A 30 -10.09 24.70 -14.49
CA GLY A 30 -10.46 23.45 -13.82
C GLY A 30 -10.47 23.52 -12.30
N SER A 31 -10.48 22.37 -11.67
CA SER A 31 -10.40 22.21 -10.22
C SER A 31 -9.05 21.66 -9.79
N VAL A 32 -8.56 22.11 -8.62
CA VAL A 32 -7.42 21.52 -7.95
C VAL A 32 -7.87 21.04 -6.57
N THR A 33 -7.68 19.76 -6.32
CA THR A 33 -8.01 19.14 -5.04
C THR A 33 -6.77 18.52 -4.43
N HIS A 34 -6.75 18.35 -3.09
CA HIS A 34 -5.70 17.59 -2.44
C HIS A 34 -6.30 16.63 -1.40
N THR A 35 -5.61 15.54 -1.17
CA THR A 35 -5.97 14.53 -0.17
C THR A 35 -4.71 13.98 0.50
N ILE A 36 -4.85 13.55 1.74
CA ILE A 36 -3.77 12.82 2.42
C ILE A 36 -3.84 11.36 1.96
N GLY A 37 -2.78 10.92 1.29
CA GLY A 37 -2.63 9.60 0.68
C GLY A 37 -1.31 8.94 1.02
N GLY A 38 -0.82 8.11 0.08
CA GLY A 38 0.36 7.27 0.23
C GLY A 38 -0.02 5.86 0.64
N VAL A 39 0.58 4.85 -0.04
CA VAL A 39 0.26 3.42 0.16
C VAL A 39 0.35 3.02 1.63
N GLY A 40 1.48 3.31 2.31
CA GLY A 40 1.65 2.97 3.72
C GLY A 40 0.58 3.59 4.62
N PHE A 41 0.25 4.88 4.41
CA PHE A 41 -0.75 5.55 5.23
C PHE A 41 -2.18 5.07 4.93
N ASN A 42 -2.50 4.76 3.67
CA ASN A 42 -3.78 4.14 3.29
C ASN A 42 -3.95 2.78 3.94
N VAL A 43 -2.90 1.94 3.93
CA VAL A 43 -2.90 0.63 4.61
C VAL A 43 -3.09 0.81 6.11
N ALA A 44 -2.40 1.77 6.74
CA ALA A 44 -2.55 2.07 8.17
C ALA A 44 -4.00 2.45 8.52
N ARG A 45 -4.64 3.33 7.72
CA ARG A 45 -6.04 3.72 7.90
C ARG A 45 -6.99 2.52 7.77
N ASN A 46 -6.82 1.69 6.73
CA ASN A 46 -7.64 0.51 6.53
C ASN A 46 -7.47 -0.52 7.67
N LEU A 47 -6.26 -0.75 8.16
CA LEU A 47 -6.00 -1.62 9.32
C LEU A 47 -6.66 -1.10 10.60
N ALA A 48 -6.60 0.21 10.85
CA ALA A 48 -7.27 0.84 11.97
C ALA A 48 -8.80 0.68 11.90
N LEU A 49 -9.40 0.88 10.72
CA LEU A 49 -10.82 0.64 10.47
C LEU A 49 -11.23 -0.82 10.70
N LEU A 50 -10.35 -1.78 10.39
CA LEU A 50 -10.57 -3.20 10.68
C LEU A 50 -10.46 -3.53 12.18
N GLY A 51 -9.95 -2.61 12.99
CA GLY A 51 -9.85 -2.75 14.46
C GLY A 51 -8.47 -3.21 14.93
N ALA A 52 -7.42 -3.02 14.15
CA ALA A 52 -6.05 -3.17 14.60
C ALA A 52 -5.61 -1.95 15.46
N ASP A 53 -4.64 -2.17 16.35
CA ASP A 53 -3.87 -1.13 17.05
C ASP A 53 -2.69 -0.76 16.15
N VAL A 54 -2.74 0.41 15.52
CA VAL A 54 -1.84 0.77 14.43
C VAL A 54 -0.87 1.86 14.86
N SER A 55 0.43 1.57 14.72
CA SER A 55 1.48 2.57 14.74
C SER A 55 2.00 2.80 13.33
N PHE A 56 2.17 4.06 12.93
CA PHE A 56 2.69 4.41 11.62
C PHE A 56 4.06 5.09 11.74
N ILE A 57 5.01 4.64 10.94
CA ILE A 57 6.38 5.17 10.89
C ILE A 57 6.67 5.68 9.49
N ALA A 58 6.88 6.99 9.39
CA ALA A 58 7.21 7.69 8.15
C ALA A 58 8.11 8.90 8.45
N ALA A 59 8.62 9.55 7.42
CA ALA A 59 9.18 10.89 7.54
C ALA A 59 8.06 11.91 7.31
N ILE A 60 7.89 12.84 8.25
CA ILE A 60 6.91 13.93 8.20
C ILE A 60 7.67 15.26 8.18
N GLY A 61 7.38 16.07 7.16
CA GLY A 61 8.02 17.35 6.95
C GLY A 61 7.44 18.48 7.80
N ASN A 62 7.81 19.71 7.41
CA ASN A 62 7.32 20.92 8.05
C ASN A 62 6.81 21.90 6.98
N ASP A 63 5.53 21.72 6.62
CA ASP A 63 4.79 22.58 5.70
C ASP A 63 3.33 22.73 6.16
N THR A 64 2.49 23.36 5.35
CA THR A 64 1.09 23.62 5.67
C THR A 64 0.27 22.35 5.86
N TYR A 65 0.66 21.25 5.21
CA TYR A 65 -0.05 19.96 5.26
C TYR A 65 0.29 19.10 6.47
N THR A 66 1.36 19.44 7.22
CA THR A 66 1.78 18.64 8.39
C THR A 66 0.64 18.47 9.41
N LYS A 67 -0.10 19.55 9.69
CA LYS A 67 -1.25 19.51 10.62
C LYS A 67 -2.42 18.67 10.07
N GLU A 68 -2.57 18.59 8.76
CA GLU A 68 -3.62 17.77 8.14
C GLU A 68 -3.28 16.28 8.27
N ILE A 69 -2.01 15.91 8.07
CA ILE A 69 -1.52 14.54 8.32
C ILE A 69 -1.77 14.14 9.78
N GLU A 70 -1.46 15.02 10.73
CA GLU A 70 -1.66 14.77 12.17
C GLU A 70 -3.14 14.57 12.52
N LYS A 71 -4.02 15.43 12.00
CA LYS A 71 -5.47 15.31 12.21
C LYS A 71 -6.03 14.03 11.57
N GLU A 72 -5.55 13.67 10.38
CA GLU A 72 -6.00 12.45 9.73
C GLU A 72 -5.52 11.20 10.49
N ALA A 73 -4.31 11.19 11.04
CA ALA A 73 -3.84 10.14 11.93
C ALA A 73 -4.69 10.04 13.22
N GLU A 74 -5.00 11.17 13.87
CA GLU A 74 -5.84 11.23 15.06
C GLU A 74 -7.25 10.70 14.79
N LYS A 75 -7.88 11.08 13.65
CA LYS A 75 -9.20 10.62 13.24
C LYS A 75 -9.32 9.09 13.18
N TYR A 76 -8.26 8.40 12.77
CA TYR A 76 -8.20 6.93 12.71
C TYR A 76 -7.51 6.30 13.92
N SER A 77 -7.17 7.09 14.94
CA SER A 77 -6.45 6.62 16.15
C SER A 77 -5.13 5.91 15.80
N ILE A 78 -4.40 6.42 14.80
CA ILE A 78 -3.10 5.90 14.39
C ILE A 78 -2.00 6.61 15.17
N ASP A 79 -1.15 5.83 15.88
CA ASP A 79 0.01 6.37 16.59
C ASP A 79 1.13 6.75 15.61
N ILE A 80 1.42 8.05 15.52
CA ILE A 80 2.51 8.62 14.71
C ILE A 80 3.67 9.15 15.57
N SER A 81 3.73 8.77 16.84
CA SER A 81 4.74 9.27 17.79
C SER A 81 6.17 8.86 17.41
N LYS A 82 6.30 7.82 16.61
CA LYS A 82 7.57 7.32 16.05
C LYS A 82 7.89 7.82 14.65
N CYS A 83 7.08 8.71 14.06
CA CYS A 83 7.46 9.34 12.79
C CYS A 83 8.69 10.24 12.96
N LEU A 84 9.60 10.19 11.98
CA LEU A 84 10.74 11.10 11.91
C LEU A 84 10.28 12.49 11.49
N ARG A 85 10.44 13.49 12.38
CA ARG A 85 10.12 14.88 12.08
C ARG A 85 11.30 15.57 11.40
N VAL A 86 11.10 16.08 10.18
CA VAL A 86 12.13 16.73 9.36
C VAL A 86 11.78 18.20 9.16
N SER A 87 12.37 19.07 10.00
CA SER A 87 11.99 20.49 10.09
C SER A 87 12.33 21.34 8.85
N ASN A 88 13.27 20.89 8.01
CA ASN A 88 13.80 21.66 6.88
C ASN A 88 13.41 21.09 5.50
N MET A 89 12.39 20.24 5.46
CA MET A 89 11.85 19.66 4.20
C MET A 89 10.33 19.68 4.20
N PRO A 90 9.68 19.82 3.03
CA PRO A 90 8.26 19.62 2.89
C PRO A 90 7.90 18.13 3.02
N ASN A 91 6.60 17.84 3.21
CA ASN A 91 6.06 16.49 3.13
C ASN A 91 6.18 15.92 1.70
N SER A 92 6.12 14.60 1.58
CA SER A 92 6.02 13.96 0.26
C SER A 92 4.77 14.42 -0.47
N THR A 93 4.91 14.68 -1.78
CA THR A 93 3.82 15.17 -2.62
C THR A 93 3.75 14.34 -3.90
N TYR A 94 2.54 13.93 -4.28
CA TYR A 94 2.23 13.33 -5.56
C TYR A 94 1.28 14.26 -6.32
N LEU A 95 1.83 14.98 -7.29
CA LEU A 95 1.07 15.88 -8.15
C LEU A 95 0.71 15.16 -9.44
N PHE A 96 -0.56 15.14 -9.81
CA PHE A 96 -1.00 14.59 -11.09
C PHE A 96 -2.07 15.45 -11.75
N VAL A 97 -2.12 15.37 -13.06
CA VAL A 97 -3.13 16.03 -13.89
C VAL A 97 -3.88 14.96 -14.65
N THR A 98 -5.19 15.08 -14.69
CA THR A 98 -6.08 14.21 -15.47
C THR A 98 -6.64 14.93 -16.69
N ASP A 99 -7.24 14.18 -17.60
CA ASP A 99 -8.15 14.74 -18.59
C ASP A 99 -9.55 14.99 -17.99
N GLU A 100 -10.49 15.45 -18.81
CA GLU A 100 -11.88 15.68 -18.44
C GLU A 100 -12.62 14.43 -17.96
N ASN A 101 -12.18 13.24 -18.39
CA ASN A 101 -12.74 11.95 -18.01
C ASN A 101 -12.17 11.42 -16.69
N GLY A 102 -11.03 11.98 -16.23
CA GLY A 102 -10.31 11.55 -15.04
C GLY A 102 -9.13 10.61 -15.33
N ASP A 103 -8.80 10.39 -16.62
CA ASP A 103 -7.63 9.60 -16.99
C ASP A 103 -6.34 10.42 -16.79
N MET A 104 -5.35 9.81 -16.13
CA MET A 104 -4.09 10.49 -15.80
C MET A 104 -3.28 10.81 -17.06
N LEU A 105 -2.95 12.08 -17.23
CA LEU A 105 -2.09 12.57 -18.33
C LEU A 105 -0.63 12.66 -17.94
N ALA A 106 -0.33 13.13 -16.72
CA ALA A 106 1.02 13.30 -16.22
C ALA A 106 1.04 13.27 -14.69
N ALA A 107 2.16 12.86 -14.11
CA ALA A 107 2.38 12.91 -12.68
C ALA A 107 3.83 13.22 -12.33
N VAL A 108 4.03 13.90 -11.19
CA VAL A 108 5.34 14.15 -10.57
C VAL A 108 5.27 13.73 -9.11
N ASN A 109 6.27 12.96 -8.68
CA ASN A 109 6.34 12.43 -7.33
C ASN A 109 7.59 12.98 -6.62
N ASP A 110 7.39 13.81 -5.60
CA ASP A 110 8.48 14.28 -4.73
C ASP A 110 8.45 13.52 -3.40
N MET A 111 9.30 12.53 -3.29
CA MET A 111 9.47 11.72 -2.08
C MET A 111 10.87 11.86 -1.45
N ARG A 112 11.59 12.96 -1.71
CA ARG A 112 12.96 13.16 -1.21
C ARG A 112 13.07 13.06 0.31
N ILE A 113 12.00 13.39 1.03
CA ILE A 113 11.96 13.33 2.50
C ILE A 113 12.11 11.89 3.02
N THR A 114 11.63 10.88 2.27
CA THR A 114 11.73 9.46 2.70
C THR A 114 13.17 8.99 2.84
N ARG A 115 14.12 9.62 2.11
CA ARG A 115 15.55 9.34 2.21
C ARG A 115 16.17 9.75 3.56
N LYS A 116 15.43 10.49 4.40
CA LYS A 116 15.85 10.81 5.77
C LYS A 116 15.64 9.65 6.75
N LEU A 117 14.86 8.65 6.36
CA LEU A 117 14.67 7.41 7.10
C LEU A 117 15.89 6.49 6.88
N GLY A 118 17.00 6.83 7.50
CA GLY A 118 18.26 6.08 7.41
C GLY A 118 18.38 4.95 8.44
N LYS A 119 19.46 4.15 8.34
CA LYS A 119 19.74 3.01 9.24
C LYS A 119 19.78 3.42 10.72
N GLU A 120 20.43 4.53 11.03
CA GLU A 120 20.55 5.06 12.39
C GLU A 120 19.15 5.35 13.02
N TYR A 121 18.25 5.92 12.22
CA TYR A 121 16.86 6.12 12.68
C TYR A 121 16.18 4.78 12.96
N PHE A 122 16.27 3.81 12.04
CA PHE A 122 15.64 2.51 12.24
C PHE A 122 16.24 1.74 13.41
N GLU A 123 17.54 1.82 13.65
CA GLU A 123 18.18 1.25 14.83
C GLU A 123 17.51 1.72 16.14
N SER A 124 17.16 3.01 16.21
CA SER A 124 16.49 3.59 17.38
C SER A 124 15.05 3.11 17.58
N VAL A 125 14.32 2.78 16.50
CA VAL A 125 12.90 2.37 16.57
C VAL A 125 12.68 0.86 16.43
N LEU A 126 13.68 0.06 16.05
CA LEU A 126 13.57 -1.39 15.97
C LEU A 126 13.05 -2.08 17.25
N PRO A 127 13.47 -1.66 18.48
CA PRO A 127 12.92 -2.24 19.71
C PRO A 127 11.42 -1.98 19.88
N PHE A 128 10.90 -0.89 19.31
CA PHE A 128 9.48 -0.60 19.27
C PHE A 128 8.77 -1.45 18.22
N ILE A 129 9.31 -1.52 17.01
CA ILE A 129 8.78 -2.31 15.89
C ILE A 129 8.64 -3.78 16.29
N ASN A 130 9.65 -4.36 16.93
CA ASN A 130 9.66 -5.76 17.36
C ASN A 130 8.68 -6.11 18.51
N LYS A 131 7.95 -5.14 19.06
CA LYS A 131 6.85 -5.36 20.02
C LYS A 131 5.48 -5.49 19.36
N SER A 132 5.40 -5.31 18.05
CA SER A 132 4.18 -5.51 17.28
C SER A 132 3.92 -7.00 17.01
N ASP A 133 2.69 -7.35 16.66
CA ASP A 133 2.35 -8.69 16.18
C ASP A 133 2.82 -8.89 14.72
N ALA A 134 2.96 -7.80 13.98
CA ALA A 134 3.48 -7.79 12.61
C ALA A 134 3.95 -6.40 12.18
N VAL A 135 4.76 -6.38 11.13
CA VAL A 135 5.19 -5.17 10.44
C VAL A 135 4.72 -5.19 9.00
N VAL A 136 4.19 -4.07 8.56
CA VAL A 136 3.88 -3.78 7.16
C VAL A 136 4.94 -2.84 6.63
N ILE A 137 5.49 -3.12 5.46
CA ILE A 137 6.41 -2.24 4.74
C ILE A 137 5.89 -1.94 3.35
N ASP A 138 6.20 -0.77 2.82
CA ASP A 138 5.95 -0.44 1.41
C ASP A 138 7.26 -0.11 0.67
N ALA A 139 7.29 -0.32 -0.64
CA ALA A 139 8.46 -0.10 -1.48
C ALA A 139 8.79 1.39 -1.72
N ASN A 140 8.21 2.33 -0.96
CA ASN A 140 8.59 3.74 -1.00
C ASN A 140 9.95 3.99 -0.35
N LEU A 141 10.38 3.13 0.56
CA LEU A 141 11.70 3.20 1.18
C LEU A 141 12.80 2.77 0.19
N GLU A 142 14.02 3.23 0.43
CA GLU A 142 15.18 2.80 -0.37
C GLU A 142 15.54 1.33 -0.09
N SER A 143 16.08 0.62 -1.10
CA SER A 143 16.37 -0.82 -1.01
C SER A 143 17.23 -1.20 0.20
N GLU A 144 18.28 -0.41 0.47
CA GLU A 144 19.19 -0.64 1.61
C GLU A 144 18.49 -0.54 2.97
N ILE A 145 17.45 0.27 3.06
CA ILE A 145 16.66 0.43 4.28
C ILE A 145 15.66 -0.70 4.44
N LEU A 146 15.02 -1.10 3.34
CA LEU A 146 14.14 -2.27 3.34
C LEU A 146 14.88 -3.54 3.75
N GLU A 147 16.07 -3.78 3.18
CA GLU A 147 16.95 -4.89 3.56
C GLU A 147 17.33 -4.82 5.03
N TYR A 148 17.79 -3.65 5.50
CA TYR A 148 18.16 -3.43 6.90
C TYR A 148 17.02 -3.76 7.88
N ILE A 149 15.78 -3.36 7.55
CA ILE A 149 14.58 -3.66 8.34
C ILE A 149 14.30 -5.16 8.30
N CYS A 150 14.29 -5.77 7.10
CA CYS A 150 13.92 -7.16 6.91
C CYS A 150 14.89 -8.14 7.63
N GLU A 151 16.18 -7.82 7.70
CA GLU A 151 17.16 -8.63 8.43
C GLU A 151 17.01 -8.55 9.96
N ARG A 152 16.43 -7.48 10.52
CA ARG A 152 16.43 -7.18 11.97
C ARG A 152 15.08 -7.24 12.64
N VAL A 153 14.02 -7.23 11.85
CA VAL A 153 12.65 -7.40 12.36
C VAL A 153 12.42 -8.88 12.67
N SER A 154 11.97 -9.16 13.89
CA SER A 154 11.76 -10.53 14.41
C SER A 154 10.31 -11.02 14.31
N VAL A 155 9.40 -10.17 13.86
CA VAL A 155 7.97 -10.47 13.69
C VAL A 155 7.63 -10.62 12.20
N PRO A 156 6.47 -11.20 11.84
CA PRO A 156 6.06 -11.33 10.44
C PRO A 156 6.09 -10.00 9.68
N ILE A 157 6.68 -10.00 8.48
CA ILE A 157 6.79 -8.84 7.60
C ILE A 157 5.88 -9.03 6.39
N TYR A 158 5.01 -8.07 6.14
CA TYR A 158 4.11 -8.03 5.01
C TYR A 158 4.47 -6.83 4.12
N ALA A 159 4.61 -7.04 2.81
CA ALA A 159 5.12 -6.02 1.90
C ALA A 159 4.14 -5.69 0.77
N ASP A 160 4.00 -4.39 0.47
CA ASP A 160 3.35 -3.88 -0.74
C ASP A 160 4.41 -3.38 -1.74
N ALA A 161 4.28 -3.79 -3.01
CA ALA A 161 5.23 -3.45 -4.07
C ALA A 161 5.08 -2.01 -4.60
N VAL A 162 3.96 -1.33 -4.32
CA VAL A 162 3.63 0.08 -4.60
C VAL A 162 3.50 0.41 -6.08
N SER A 163 4.53 0.15 -6.87
CA SER A 163 4.56 0.45 -8.31
C SER A 163 5.66 -0.30 -9.04
N ALA A 164 5.53 -0.40 -10.37
CA ALA A 164 6.51 -1.08 -11.23
C ALA A 164 7.96 -0.59 -11.02
N CYS A 165 8.17 0.72 -10.87
CA CYS A 165 9.51 1.28 -10.67
C CYS A 165 10.08 1.05 -9.25
N LYS A 166 9.23 0.81 -8.25
CA LYS A 166 9.63 0.62 -6.85
C LYS A 166 9.68 -0.86 -6.44
N ALA A 167 8.87 -1.72 -7.05
CA ALA A 167 8.83 -3.15 -6.75
C ALA A 167 10.21 -3.83 -6.68
N PRO A 168 11.19 -3.54 -7.57
CA PRO A 168 12.53 -4.13 -7.50
C PRO A 168 13.29 -3.86 -6.20
N ARG A 169 12.91 -2.83 -5.44
CA ARG A 169 13.53 -2.52 -4.13
C ARG A 169 13.33 -3.61 -3.09
N LEU A 170 12.29 -4.45 -3.25
CA LEU A 170 11.97 -5.55 -2.34
C LEU A 170 12.74 -6.84 -2.61
N LYS A 171 13.54 -6.93 -3.69
CA LYS A 171 14.19 -8.19 -4.07
C LYS A 171 15.14 -8.75 -2.99
N SER A 172 15.87 -7.89 -2.29
CA SER A 172 16.73 -8.31 -1.16
C SER A 172 15.95 -8.76 0.07
N CYS A 173 14.65 -8.44 0.14
CA CYS A 173 13.78 -8.77 1.29
C CYS A 173 13.05 -10.11 1.15
N PHE A 174 12.99 -10.72 -0.04
CA PHE A 174 12.06 -11.81 -0.36
C PHE A 174 12.07 -12.96 0.66
N GLY A 175 13.23 -13.49 1.01
CA GLY A 175 13.36 -14.58 1.99
C GLY A 175 12.88 -14.23 3.41
N HIS A 176 12.70 -12.96 3.73
CA HIS A 176 12.20 -12.48 5.01
C HIS A 176 10.69 -12.21 5.01
N LEU A 177 10.06 -12.12 3.81
CA LEU A 177 8.66 -11.74 3.71
C LEU A 177 7.71 -12.88 4.08
N SER A 178 6.80 -12.60 4.99
CA SER A 178 5.68 -13.49 5.30
C SER A 178 4.56 -13.36 4.26
N MET A 179 4.45 -12.21 3.60
CA MET A 179 3.55 -12.01 2.49
C MET A 179 4.04 -10.85 1.60
N LEU A 180 3.90 -11.03 0.29
CA LEU A 180 4.09 -10.00 -0.72
C LEU A 180 2.80 -9.81 -1.52
N LYS A 181 2.38 -8.57 -1.73
CA LYS A 181 1.23 -8.24 -2.57
C LYS A 181 1.65 -7.38 -3.78
N PRO A 182 1.98 -7.95 -4.91
CA PRO A 182 2.10 -7.22 -6.16
C PRO A 182 0.77 -7.18 -6.93
N ASN A 183 0.62 -6.20 -7.83
CA ASN A 183 -0.33 -6.28 -8.93
C ASN A 183 0.30 -7.02 -10.14
N SER A 184 -0.44 -7.17 -11.26
CA SER A 184 0.04 -7.86 -12.46
C SER A 184 1.34 -7.27 -13.02
N ILE A 185 1.43 -5.94 -13.10
CA ILE A 185 2.61 -5.24 -13.64
C ILE A 185 3.81 -5.39 -12.71
N GLU A 186 3.59 -5.26 -11.42
CA GLU A 186 4.63 -5.44 -10.39
C GLU A 186 5.13 -6.89 -10.35
N ALA A 187 4.22 -7.87 -10.46
CA ALA A 187 4.57 -9.28 -10.54
C ALA A 187 5.41 -9.60 -11.79
N GLU A 188 5.07 -9.02 -12.94
CA GLU A 188 5.88 -9.11 -14.16
C GLU A 188 7.29 -8.55 -13.94
N ILE A 189 7.43 -7.37 -13.37
CA ILE A 189 8.74 -6.75 -13.10
C ILE A 189 9.58 -7.57 -12.12
N LEU A 190 8.95 -8.22 -11.16
CA LEU A 190 9.65 -9.03 -10.16
C LEU A 190 10.09 -10.38 -10.69
N THR A 191 9.32 -11.00 -11.60
CA THR A 191 9.50 -12.39 -12.04
C THR A 191 9.92 -12.52 -13.52
N GLY A 192 9.69 -11.50 -14.34
CA GLY A 192 9.87 -11.56 -15.79
C GLY A 192 8.73 -12.29 -16.53
N ILE A 193 7.67 -12.69 -15.85
CA ILE A 193 6.48 -13.32 -16.44
C ILE A 193 5.48 -12.25 -16.84
N ASP A 194 5.06 -12.20 -18.09
CA ASP A 194 3.97 -11.34 -18.58
C ASP A 194 2.63 -11.82 -17.97
N VAL A 195 2.15 -11.09 -16.94
CA VAL A 195 1.00 -11.49 -16.12
C VAL A 195 -0.29 -10.87 -16.64
N LYS A 196 -1.06 -11.69 -17.41
CA LYS A 196 -2.33 -11.27 -18.05
C LYS A 196 -3.58 -11.96 -17.49
N ASP A 197 -3.41 -13.14 -16.91
CA ASP A 197 -4.48 -14.01 -16.45
C ASP A 197 -4.08 -14.84 -15.23
N PHE A 198 -4.98 -15.70 -14.76
CA PHE A 198 -4.68 -16.59 -13.62
C PHE A 198 -3.61 -17.63 -13.90
N VAL A 199 -3.35 -17.98 -15.17
CA VAL A 199 -2.35 -18.99 -15.52
C VAL A 199 -0.95 -18.37 -15.44
N SER A 200 -0.77 -17.20 -16.00
CA SER A 200 0.48 -16.45 -15.94
C SER A 200 0.75 -15.92 -14.51
N ALA A 201 -0.30 -15.49 -13.80
CA ALA A 201 -0.18 -15.10 -12.39
C ALA A 201 0.26 -16.26 -11.49
N GLN A 202 -0.21 -17.49 -11.75
CA GLN A 202 0.25 -18.66 -11.01
C GLN A 202 1.73 -18.91 -11.22
N LYS A 203 2.25 -18.84 -12.45
CA LYS A 203 3.69 -18.99 -12.73
C LYS A 203 4.52 -17.94 -11.98
N ALA A 204 4.05 -16.68 -11.98
CA ALA A 204 4.73 -15.62 -11.25
C ALA A 204 4.71 -15.88 -9.73
N ALA A 205 3.60 -16.36 -9.18
CA ALA A 205 3.48 -16.70 -7.76
C ALA A 205 4.39 -17.87 -7.37
N GLU A 206 4.48 -18.92 -8.21
CA GLU A 206 5.38 -20.05 -8.01
C GLU A 206 6.85 -19.58 -7.97
N ILE A 207 7.29 -18.70 -8.87
CA ILE A 207 8.65 -18.11 -8.82
C ILE A 207 8.88 -17.36 -7.51
N LEU A 208 7.94 -16.50 -7.10
CA LEU A 208 8.10 -15.69 -5.88
C LEU A 208 8.14 -16.56 -4.61
N VAL A 209 7.35 -17.62 -4.55
CA VAL A 209 7.27 -18.48 -3.37
C VAL A 209 8.34 -19.58 -3.41
N ASP A 210 8.42 -20.34 -4.49
CA ASP A 210 9.21 -21.56 -4.53
C ASP A 210 10.69 -21.28 -4.82
N GLU A 211 11.01 -20.24 -5.63
CA GLU A 211 12.39 -19.89 -5.97
C GLU A 211 12.93 -18.75 -5.08
N TYR A 212 12.12 -17.73 -4.79
CA TYR A 212 12.56 -16.54 -4.03
C TYR A 212 12.20 -16.60 -2.54
N SER A 213 11.55 -17.68 -2.09
CA SER A 213 11.28 -17.98 -0.67
C SER A 213 10.37 -16.96 0.03
N VAL A 214 9.50 -16.26 -0.69
CA VAL A 214 8.41 -15.49 -0.09
C VAL A 214 7.38 -16.48 0.47
N LYS A 215 6.97 -16.35 1.74
CA LYS A 215 6.09 -17.37 2.36
C LYS A 215 4.69 -17.44 1.76
N SER A 216 4.14 -16.32 1.32
CA SER A 216 2.86 -16.26 0.59
C SER A 216 2.80 -15.04 -0.32
N VAL A 217 2.09 -15.15 -1.43
CA VAL A 217 1.93 -14.09 -2.42
C VAL A 217 0.47 -13.91 -2.75
N PHE A 218 0.03 -12.65 -2.85
CA PHE A 218 -1.31 -12.28 -3.32
C PHE A 218 -1.16 -11.36 -4.53
N ILE A 219 -1.44 -11.87 -5.73
CA ILE A 219 -1.34 -11.11 -6.98
C ILE A 219 -2.71 -10.57 -7.36
N THR A 220 -2.85 -9.25 -7.44
CA THR A 220 -4.08 -8.60 -7.91
C THR A 220 -4.06 -8.42 -9.42
N LEU A 221 -5.17 -8.77 -10.09
CA LEU A 221 -5.35 -8.78 -11.55
C LEU A 221 -6.44 -7.80 -12.02
N GLY A 222 -6.63 -6.72 -11.26
CA GLY A 222 -7.66 -5.70 -11.54
C GLY A 222 -9.06 -6.33 -11.64
N LYS A 223 -9.78 -6.08 -12.72
CA LYS A 223 -11.13 -6.60 -12.95
C LYS A 223 -11.23 -8.14 -13.07
N THR A 224 -10.11 -8.83 -13.28
CA THR A 224 -10.08 -10.29 -13.32
C THR A 224 -10.16 -10.89 -11.93
N GLY A 225 -9.68 -10.19 -10.89
CA GLY A 225 -9.72 -10.64 -9.50
C GLY A 225 -8.36 -10.75 -8.85
N ALA A 226 -8.12 -11.82 -8.09
CA ALA A 226 -6.86 -12.05 -7.40
C ALA A 226 -6.49 -13.52 -7.33
N LEU A 227 -5.19 -13.78 -7.23
CA LEU A 227 -4.60 -15.08 -6.98
C LEU A 227 -3.80 -15.03 -5.70
N ALA A 228 -3.91 -16.08 -4.85
CA ALA A 228 -3.06 -16.26 -3.68
C ALA A 228 -2.37 -17.64 -3.72
N TYR A 229 -1.10 -17.69 -3.29
CA TYR A 229 -0.30 -18.91 -3.25
C TYR A 229 0.68 -18.88 -2.07
N ASP A 230 0.83 -20.03 -1.35
CA ASP A 230 1.71 -20.20 -0.19
C ASP A 230 2.65 -21.41 -0.29
N GLY A 231 2.90 -21.91 -1.51
CA GLY A 231 3.69 -23.13 -1.75
C GLY A 231 2.92 -24.44 -1.59
N LYS A 232 1.68 -24.38 -1.05
CA LYS A 232 0.82 -25.56 -0.84
C LYS A 232 -0.58 -25.35 -1.37
N THR A 233 -1.13 -24.19 -1.13
CA THR A 233 -2.52 -23.84 -1.46
C THR A 233 -2.54 -22.77 -2.52
N LEU A 234 -3.24 -23.03 -3.63
CA LEU A 234 -3.49 -22.07 -4.70
C LEU A 234 -4.96 -21.65 -4.66
N VAL A 235 -5.19 -20.35 -4.56
CA VAL A 235 -6.53 -19.75 -4.54
C VAL A 235 -6.65 -18.79 -5.73
N LYS A 236 -7.71 -18.97 -6.53
CA LYS A 236 -8.07 -18.05 -7.63
C LYS A 236 -9.48 -17.53 -7.38
N ARG A 237 -9.67 -16.22 -7.39
CA ARG A 237 -10.95 -15.57 -7.15
C ARG A 237 -11.21 -14.49 -8.18
N ALA A 238 -12.39 -14.48 -8.75
CA ALA A 238 -12.86 -13.38 -9.58
C ALA A 238 -13.06 -12.12 -8.75
N ALA A 239 -12.89 -10.96 -9.38
CA ALA A 239 -13.24 -9.70 -8.76
C ALA A 239 -14.75 -9.66 -8.44
N LEU A 240 -15.11 -8.99 -7.35
CA LEU A 240 -16.50 -8.74 -7.03
C LEU A 240 -17.04 -7.66 -7.98
N THR A 241 -18.23 -7.91 -8.54
CA THR A 241 -18.89 -6.97 -9.45
C THR A 241 -19.63 -5.95 -8.60
N GLU A 242 -18.95 -4.85 -8.28
CA GLU A 242 -19.50 -3.74 -7.51
C GLU A 242 -19.61 -2.50 -8.39
N LYS A 243 -20.31 -1.48 -7.89
CA LYS A 243 -20.36 -0.18 -8.53
C LYS A 243 -18.95 0.42 -8.53
N LEU A 244 -18.38 0.64 -9.71
CA LEU A 244 -17.07 1.26 -9.85
C LEU A 244 -17.22 2.80 -9.87
N VAL A 245 -16.70 3.45 -8.83
CA VAL A 245 -16.62 4.91 -8.71
C VAL A 245 -15.17 5.36 -8.84
N ASN A 246 -14.25 4.70 -8.12
CA ASN A 246 -12.83 5.03 -8.12
C ASN A 246 -12.02 3.76 -7.85
N THR A 247 -10.84 3.63 -8.45
CA THR A 247 -9.93 2.49 -8.21
C THR A 247 -8.78 2.82 -7.26
N ALA A 248 -8.59 4.10 -6.93
CA ALA A 248 -7.53 4.53 -6.02
C ALA A 248 -7.75 3.92 -4.61
N GLY A 249 -6.71 3.37 -4.03
CA GLY A 249 -6.76 2.76 -2.69
C GLY A 249 -7.34 1.35 -2.63
N ALA A 250 -7.90 0.81 -3.73
CA ALA A 250 -8.41 -0.57 -3.75
C ALA A 250 -7.33 -1.61 -3.45
N GLY A 251 -6.12 -1.42 -3.99
CA GLY A 251 -4.94 -2.24 -3.69
C GLY A 251 -4.51 -2.17 -2.22
N ASP A 252 -4.60 -0.97 -1.63
CA ASP A 252 -4.23 -0.73 -0.23
C ASP A 252 -5.24 -1.39 0.73
N ALA A 253 -6.53 -1.30 0.42
CA ALA A 253 -7.59 -1.97 1.17
C ALA A 253 -7.50 -3.50 1.04
N PHE A 254 -7.25 -4.01 -0.17
CA PHE A 254 -6.98 -5.44 -0.40
C PHE A 254 -5.83 -5.90 0.50
N PHE A 255 -4.71 -5.21 0.48
CA PHE A 255 -3.54 -5.55 1.26
C PHE A 255 -3.79 -5.50 2.76
N ALA A 256 -4.42 -4.44 3.28
CA ALA A 256 -4.78 -4.32 4.68
C ALA A 256 -5.70 -5.47 5.15
N CYS A 257 -6.68 -5.85 4.33
CA CYS A 257 -7.56 -6.98 4.60
C CYS A 257 -6.79 -8.32 4.62
N CYS A 258 -5.83 -8.54 3.70
CA CYS A 258 -4.95 -9.71 3.74
C CYS A 258 -4.16 -9.76 5.06
N VAL A 259 -3.50 -8.67 5.44
CA VAL A 259 -2.72 -8.57 6.69
C VAL A 259 -3.60 -8.89 7.90
N PHE A 260 -4.77 -8.25 8.01
CA PHE A 260 -5.69 -8.45 9.12
C PHE A 260 -6.20 -9.90 9.20
N ALA A 261 -6.52 -10.50 8.05
CA ALA A 261 -7.00 -11.88 7.98
C ALA A 261 -5.91 -12.90 8.35
N LEU A 262 -4.66 -12.70 7.86
CA LEU A 262 -3.53 -13.55 8.21
C LEU A 262 -3.21 -13.48 9.72
N LEU A 263 -3.22 -12.30 10.31
CA LEU A 263 -3.05 -12.11 11.76
C LEU A 263 -4.18 -12.78 12.55
N SER A 264 -5.39 -12.80 11.99
CA SER A 264 -6.54 -13.50 12.54
C SER A 264 -6.51 -15.02 12.26
N LYS A 265 -5.40 -15.56 11.75
CA LYS A 265 -5.19 -16.99 11.43
C LYS A 265 -6.23 -17.57 10.47
N LYS A 266 -6.76 -16.77 9.57
CA LYS A 266 -7.67 -17.24 8.53
C LYS A 266 -6.91 -18.04 7.46
N SER A 267 -7.59 -18.96 6.80
CA SER A 267 -7.06 -19.69 5.65
C SER A 267 -6.74 -18.75 4.49
N LEU A 268 -5.84 -19.16 3.59
CA LEU A 268 -5.47 -18.39 2.41
C LEU A 268 -6.69 -18.00 1.55
N LYS A 269 -7.67 -18.90 1.48
CA LYS A 269 -8.96 -18.66 0.82
C LYS A 269 -9.75 -17.54 1.47
N GLU A 270 -9.95 -17.61 2.79
CA GLU A 270 -10.67 -16.55 3.53
C GLU A 270 -9.95 -15.21 3.48
N CYS A 271 -8.61 -15.22 3.49
CA CYS A 271 -7.82 -14.00 3.30
C CYS A 271 -8.11 -13.36 1.94
N CYS A 272 -8.09 -14.14 0.86
CA CYS A 272 -8.37 -13.66 -0.49
C CYS A 272 -9.81 -13.15 -0.63
N ASP A 273 -10.80 -13.90 -0.07
CA ASP A 273 -12.22 -13.53 -0.12
C ASP A 273 -12.46 -12.20 0.64
N LEU A 274 -11.88 -12.03 1.84
CA LEU A 274 -11.97 -10.79 2.62
C LEU A 274 -11.30 -9.61 1.91
N ALA A 275 -10.13 -9.84 1.33
CA ALA A 275 -9.36 -8.82 0.62
C ALA A 275 -10.09 -8.29 -0.62
N LEU A 276 -10.75 -9.16 -1.38
CA LEU A 276 -11.57 -8.77 -2.52
C LEU A 276 -12.80 -7.95 -2.10
N ARG A 277 -13.45 -8.30 -0.97
CA ARG A 277 -14.52 -7.47 -0.41
C ARG A 277 -14.01 -6.09 -0.03
N GLY A 278 -12.85 -6.00 0.66
CA GLY A 278 -12.24 -4.73 1.03
C GLY A 278 -11.93 -3.85 -0.18
N ALA A 279 -11.36 -4.42 -1.23
CA ALA A 279 -11.11 -3.72 -2.49
C ALA A 279 -12.40 -3.22 -3.14
N ALA A 280 -13.44 -4.07 -3.21
CA ALA A 280 -14.73 -3.72 -3.79
C ALA A 280 -15.42 -2.57 -3.03
N CYS A 281 -15.39 -2.61 -1.68
CA CYS A 281 -15.92 -1.54 -0.83
C CYS A 281 -15.25 -0.19 -1.11
N VAL A 282 -13.93 -0.17 -1.35
CA VAL A 282 -13.20 1.06 -1.70
C VAL A 282 -13.53 1.49 -3.13
N CYS A 283 -13.62 0.55 -4.08
CA CYS A 283 -14.00 0.87 -5.46
C CYS A 283 -15.39 1.52 -5.58
N ALA A 284 -16.28 1.30 -4.62
CA ALA A 284 -17.63 1.89 -4.58
C ALA A 284 -17.64 3.32 -4.01
N CYS A 285 -16.50 3.85 -3.53
CA CYS A 285 -16.37 5.17 -2.89
C CYS A 285 -15.57 6.14 -3.75
N GLU A 286 -15.73 7.44 -3.50
CA GLU A 286 -14.95 8.51 -4.14
C GLU A 286 -13.51 8.61 -3.57
N THR A 287 -13.32 8.16 -2.32
CA THR A 287 -12.07 8.28 -1.58
C THR A 287 -11.27 6.99 -1.58
N ALA A 288 -9.94 7.09 -1.45
CA ALA A 288 -9.03 5.93 -1.39
C ALA A 288 -9.19 5.04 -0.13
N VAL A 289 -10.01 5.45 0.84
CA VAL A 289 -10.33 4.70 2.05
C VAL A 289 -11.83 4.80 2.33
N ASN A 290 -12.50 3.67 2.51
CA ASN A 290 -13.91 3.60 2.89
C ASN A 290 -14.05 3.59 4.41
N VAL A 291 -14.60 4.65 4.99
CA VAL A 291 -14.78 4.79 6.45
C VAL A 291 -15.67 3.70 7.06
N ASN A 292 -16.52 3.06 6.28
CA ASN A 292 -17.39 1.97 6.69
C ASN A 292 -16.81 0.56 6.40
N LEU A 293 -15.54 0.46 6.04
CA LEU A 293 -14.89 -0.77 5.57
C LEU A 293 -15.25 -2.00 6.43
N LYS A 294 -15.15 -1.89 7.76
CA LYS A 294 -15.42 -3.02 8.66
C LYS A 294 -16.86 -3.50 8.59
N THR A 295 -17.81 -2.61 8.49
CA THR A 295 -19.23 -2.94 8.39
C THR A 295 -19.52 -3.58 7.04
N ASP A 296 -19.02 -2.98 5.97
CA ASP A 296 -19.31 -3.37 4.59
C ASP A 296 -18.72 -4.74 4.24
N ILE A 297 -17.53 -5.10 4.77
CA ILE A 297 -16.94 -6.43 4.54
C ILE A 297 -17.57 -7.53 5.39
N SER A 298 -18.33 -7.18 6.43
CA SER A 298 -19.01 -8.14 7.32
C SER A 298 -20.41 -8.48 6.85
N ALA A 299 -20.96 -7.68 5.96
CA ALA A 299 -22.25 -7.91 5.33
C ALA A 299 -22.13 -8.91 4.16
#